data_8e7ce0eedb71fc86c50e138cc603109d
#
_entry.id   8e7ce0eedb71fc86c50e138cc603109d
#
_cell.length_a   1.000
_cell.length_b   1.000
_cell.length_c   1.000
_cell.angle_alpha   90.00
_cell.angle_beta   90.00
_cell.angle_gamma   90.00
#
_symmetry.space_group_name_H-M   'P 1'
#
loop_
_entity.id
_entity.type
_entity.pdbx_description
1 polymer ?
#
loop_
_entity_poly.entity_id
_entity_poly.type
_entity_poly.pdbx_seq_one_letter_code
_entity_poly.pdbx_strand_id
1 'polypeptide(L)' 'MSAPHKTYRIYTFDLARSAVTADFINAATDEDAIAAAEAAGFGHKCEIWDDRRLVAQLDARQQA' A
#
# COMPACT_ATOMS: atom_id res chain seq x y z
N MET A 1 -13.65 -5.45 21.68
CA MET A 1 -14.24 -4.69 20.59
C MET A 1 -13.17 -4.28 19.58
N SER A 2 -13.43 -4.55 18.33
CA SER A 2 -12.42 -4.23 17.33
C SER A 2 -12.43 -2.74 16.96
N ALA A 3 -11.27 -2.23 16.61
CA ALA A 3 -11.18 -0.89 16.09
C ALA A 3 -11.86 -0.86 14.72
N PRO A 4 -12.45 0.27 14.34
CA PRO A 4 -13.03 0.39 13.01
C PRO A 4 -11.95 0.28 11.95
N HIS A 5 -12.27 -0.39 10.87
CA HIS A 5 -11.36 -0.52 9.74
C HIS A 5 -11.62 0.58 8.74
N LYS A 6 -10.55 1.06 8.13
CA LYS A 6 -10.61 2.00 7.03
C LYS A 6 -10.15 1.30 5.76
N THR A 7 -10.56 1.84 4.63
CA THR A 7 -10.12 1.32 3.35
C THR A 7 -8.98 2.20 2.86
N TYR A 8 -7.84 1.58 2.66
CA TYR A 8 -6.66 2.25 2.13
C TYR A 8 -6.54 1.89 0.65
N ARG A 9 -6.11 2.86 -0.14
CA ARG A 9 -5.83 2.62 -1.55
C ARG A 9 -4.34 2.40 -1.74
N ILE A 10 -4.01 1.42 -2.57
CA ILE A 10 -2.63 1.08 -2.85
C ILE A 10 -2.41 1.23 -4.35
N TYR A 11 -1.51 2.11 -4.73
CA TYR A 11 -1.13 2.27 -6.13
C TYR A 11 0.22 1.62 -6.32
N THR A 12 0.27 0.65 -7.22
CA THR A 12 1.48 -0.08 -7.53
C THR A 12 1.98 0.35 -8.90
N PHE A 13 3.24 0.70 -8.98
CA PHE A 13 3.85 1.16 -10.23
C PHE A 13 4.72 0.06 -10.80
N ASP A 14 4.41 -0.34 -12.01
CA ASP A 14 5.18 -1.36 -12.70
C ASP A 14 5.97 -0.68 -13.82
N LEU A 15 7.25 -0.48 -13.59
CA LEU A 15 8.07 0.25 -14.54
C LEU A 15 8.30 -0.54 -15.82
N ALA A 16 8.35 -1.86 -15.73
CA ALA A 16 8.55 -2.68 -16.90
C ALA A 16 7.39 -2.58 -17.88
N ARG A 17 6.18 -2.37 -17.36
CA ARG A 17 4.99 -2.30 -18.18
C ARG A 17 4.45 -0.88 -18.30
N SER A 18 5.08 0.06 -17.64
CA SER A 18 4.62 1.44 -17.57
C SER A 18 3.14 1.51 -17.16
N ALA A 19 2.80 0.74 -16.15
CA ALA A 19 1.42 0.59 -15.72
C ALA A 19 1.27 0.91 -14.24
N VAL A 20 0.08 1.37 -13.88
CA VAL A 20 -0.27 1.63 -12.50
C VAL A 20 -1.48 0.79 -12.16
N THR A 21 -1.38 0.04 -11.07
CA THR A 21 -2.47 -0.80 -10.60
C THR A 21 -2.97 -0.26 -9.28
N ALA A 22 -4.29 -0.22 -9.12
CA ALA A 22 -4.90 0.23 -7.88
C ALA A 22 -5.53 -0.94 -7.16
N ASP A 23 -5.25 -1.03 -5.87
CA ASP A 23 -5.82 -2.05 -5.02
C ASP A 23 -6.33 -1.41 -3.73
N PHE A 24 -7.03 -2.19 -2.93
CA PHE A 24 -7.57 -1.72 -1.67
C PHE A 24 -7.21 -2.67 -0.55
N ILE A 25 -6.94 -2.09 0.61
CA ILE A 25 -6.68 -2.85 1.82
C ILE A 25 -7.52 -2.26 2.93
N ASN A 26 -8.12 -3.12 3.75
CA ASN A 26 -8.80 -2.69 4.96
C ASN A 26 -7.87 -2.87 6.14
N ALA A 27 -7.72 -1.83 6.93
CA ALA A 27 -6.84 -1.87 8.10
C ALA A 27 -7.35 -0.89 9.14
N ALA A 28 -7.03 -1.15 10.39
CA ALA A 28 -7.45 -0.28 11.47
C ALA A 28 -6.51 0.90 11.65
N THR A 29 -5.24 0.73 11.34
CA THR A 29 -4.24 1.78 11.52
C THR A 29 -3.35 1.86 10.29
N ASP A 30 -2.61 2.97 10.20
CA ASP A 30 -1.64 3.14 9.12
C ASP A 30 -0.59 2.04 9.15
N GLU A 31 -0.12 1.69 10.33
CA GLU A 31 0.90 0.65 10.46
C GLU A 31 0.40 -0.69 9.96
N ASP A 32 -0.86 -1.00 10.27
CA ASP A 32 -1.46 -2.24 9.79
C ASP A 32 -1.56 -2.25 8.28
N ALA A 33 -1.92 -1.10 7.69
CA ALA A 33 -2.02 -0.99 6.24
C ALA A 33 -0.65 -1.21 5.59
N ILE A 34 0.39 -0.62 6.16
CA ILE A 34 1.75 -0.79 5.65
C ILE A 34 2.18 -2.24 5.74
N ALA A 35 1.93 -2.88 6.88
CA ALA A 35 2.29 -4.28 7.08
C ALA A 35 1.57 -5.17 6.08
N ALA A 36 0.29 -4.90 5.85
CA ALA A 36 -0.49 -5.69 4.90
C ALA A 36 0.04 -5.52 3.48
N ALA A 37 0.41 -4.30 3.11
CA ALA A 37 0.95 -4.04 1.78
C ALA A 37 2.28 -4.77 1.60
N GLU A 38 3.13 -4.75 2.60
CA GLU A 38 4.41 -5.44 2.53
C GLU A 38 4.22 -6.95 2.42
N ALA A 39 3.29 -7.48 3.20
CA ALA A 39 3.03 -8.92 3.19
C ALA A 39 2.46 -9.37 1.85
N ALA A 40 1.69 -8.52 1.20
CA ALA A 40 1.10 -8.85 -0.09
C ALA A 40 2.11 -8.83 -1.22
N GLY A 41 3.26 -8.19 -1.02
CA GLY A 41 4.30 -8.17 -2.03
C GLY A 41 3.89 -7.42 -3.29
N PHE A 42 3.52 -6.17 -3.14
CA PHE A 42 3.00 -5.40 -4.26
C PHE A 42 4.06 -5.01 -5.29
N GLY A 43 5.17 -5.67 -5.29
CA GLY A 43 6.09 -5.51 -6.40
C GLY A 43 7.10 -4.41 -6.19
N HIS A 44 7.27 -3.58 -7.18
CA HIS A 44 8.42 -2.70 -7.24
C HIS A 44 8.27 -1.47 -6.35
N LYS A 45 7.18 -0.77 -6.53
CA LYS A 45 7.00 0.49 -5.88
C LYS A 45 5.52 0.69 -5.66
N CYS A 46 5.13 1.05 -4.46
CA CYS A 46 3.73 1.32 -4.23
C CYS A 46 3.55 2.48 -3.27
N GLU A 47 2.39 3.11 -3.37
CA GLU A 47 1.98 4.18 -2.47
C GLU A 47 0.70 3.76 -1.77
N ILE A 48 0.63 4.04 -0.48
CA ILE A 48 -0.53 3.73 0.32
C ILE A 48 -1.20 5.04 0.70
N TRP A 49 -2.49 5.14 0.40
CA TRP A 49 -3.25 6.35 0.63
C TRP A 49 -4.44 6.11 1.53
N ASP A 50 -4.67 7.03 2.44
CA ASP A 50 -5.87 7.10 3.26
C ASP A 50 -6.65 8.31 2.78
N ASP A 51 -7.61 8.08 1.88
CA ASP A 51 -8.39 9.13 1.26
C ASP A 51 -7.46 10.10 0.53
N ARG A 52 -7.25 11.28 1.05
CA ARG A 52 -6.38 12.27 0.41
C ARG A 52 -5.00 12.35 1.01
N ARG A 53 -4.71 11.50 1.99
CA ARG A 53 -3.47 11.57 2.73
C ARG A 53 -2.56 10.42 2.31
N LEU A 54 -1.35 10.76 1.91
CA LEU A 54 -0.36 9.75 1.61
C LEU A 54 0.17 9.19 2.93
N VAL A 55 -0.04 7.89 3.13
CA VAL A 55 0.38 7.21 4.34
C VAL A 55 1.83 6.81 4.25
N ALA A 56 2.21 6.18 3.15
CA ALA A 56 3.57 5.67 2.99
C ALA A 56 3.87 5.40 1.53
N GLN A 57 5.14 5.40 1.22
CA GLN A 57 5.65 4.92 -0.07
C GLN A 57 6.57 3.76 0.23
N LEU A 58 6.34 2.65 -0.44
CA LEU A 58 7.17 1.47 -0.29
C LEU A 58 7.93 1.24 -1.58
N ASP A 59 9.18 0.84 -1.44
CA ASP A 59 10.02 0.58 -2.58
C ASP A 59 10.74 -0.74 -2.34
N ALA A 60 10.35 -1.76 -3.09
CA ALA A 60 10.90 -3.09 -2.92
C ALA A 60 12.43 -3.12 -3.13
N ARG A 61 12.95 -2.16 -3.85
CA ARG A 61 14.39 -2.12 -4.11
C ARG A 61 15.19 -1.89 -2.85
N GLN A 62 14.58 -1.36 -1.83
CA GLN A 62 15.27 -1.10 -0.59
C GLN A 62 15.53 -2.34 0.22
N GLN A 63 15.03 -3.44 -0.24
CA GLN A 63 15.20 -4.69 0.48
C GLN A 63 16.46 -5.44 0.11
N ALA A 64 17.23 -4.88 -0.71
CA ALA A 64 18.45 -5.54 -1.17
C ALA A 64 19.34 -5.98 -0.05
#